data_a883d9b87da5190144961d0e902c2e78
#
_entry.id   a883d9b87da5190144961d0e902c2e78
#
_cell.length_a   1.000
_cell.length_b   1.000
_cell.length_c   1.000
_cell.angle_alpha   90.00
_cell.angle_beta   90.00
_cell.angle_gamma   90.00
#
_symmetry.space_group_name_H-M   'P 1'
#
loop_
_entity.id
_entity.type
_entity.pdbx_description
1 polymer ?
#
loop_
_entity_poly.entity_id
_entity_poly.type
_entity_poly.pdbx_seq_one_letter_code
_entity_poly.pdbx_strand_id
1 'polypeptide(L)'
;MQRSLASIESSIRGMPFENSAIVDKNGNIIERNLGERKRVGYDAILAIGKTVTHNHPSGASFSQKDIMGAVQSNLSEIRVVTKGYTYSMKPGKNGWGVDNSGQKGVLLNGLRFNGARLKPTSQMQKVQKAYSAASAKVEKAIKGSSNPSRYQSIKVHLINKEFAKTMGYTYTKTKVT
;
A
#
# COMPACT_ATOMS: atom_id res chain seq x y z
N MET A 1 -25.80 7.57 -8.30
CA MET A 1 -24.66 7.75 -9.24
C MET A 1 -23.48 6.97 -8.68
N GLN A 2 -23.08 5.91 -9.36
CA GLN A 2 -21.97 5.04 -8.95
C GLN A 2 -20.65 5.80 -9.14
N ARG A 3 -19.92 6.09 -8.06
CA ARG A 3 -18.63 6.79 -8.15
C ARG A 3 -17.56 5.79 -8.58
N SER A 4 -16.95 5.99 -9.73
CA SER A 4 -15.83 5.18 -10.19
C SER A 4 -14.61 5.36 -9.30
N LEU A 5 -13.66 4.40 -9.35
CA LEU A 5 -12.36 4.50 -8.66
C LEU A 5 -11.66 5.84 -8.97
N ALA A 6 -11.70 6.29 -10.23
CA ALA A 6 -11.13 7.58 -10.62
C ALA A 6 -11.79 8.78 -9.92
N SER A 7 -13.12 8.77 -9.77
CA SER A 7 -13.87 9.82 -9.05
C SER A 7 -13.50 9.85 -7.57
N ILE A 8 -13.33 8.68 -6.94
CA ILE A 8 -12.90 8.59 -5.53
C ILE A 8 -11.49 9.17 -5.39
N GLU A 9 -10.57 8.72 -6.23
CA GLU A 9 -9.18 9.17 -6.19
C GLU A 9 -9.06 10.67 -6.44
N SER A 10 -9.85 11.23 -7.35
CA SER A 10 -9.92 12.67 -7.55
C SER A 10 -10.42 13.40 -6.30
N SER A 11 -11.42 12.85 -5.61
CA SER A 11 -12.02 13.50 -4.42
C SER A 11 -11.10 13.52 -3.20
N ILE A 12 -10.21 12.53 -3.05
CA ILE A 12 -9.28 12.46 -1.90
C ILE A 12 -7.89 13.05 -2.23
N ARG A 13 -7.59 13.23 -3.51
CA ARG A 13 -6.32 13.76 -3.97
C ARG A 13 -6.12 15.19 -3.47
N GLY A 14 -5.07 15.44 -2.77
CA GLY A 14 -4.74 16.77 -2.24
C GLY A 14 -5.41 17.12 -0.91
N MET A 15 -6.22 16.24 -0.34
CA MET A 15 -6.71 16.43 1.02
C MET A 15 -5.55 16.47 2.02
N PRO A 16 -5.63 17.31 3.08
CA PRO A 16 -4.55 17.46 4.05
C PRO A 16 -4.42 16.28 5.03
N PHE A 17 -5.46 15.46 5.12
CA PHE A 17 -5.52 14.24 5.92
C PHE A 17 -5.58 13.02 5.00
N GLU A 18 -5.09 11.90 5.47
CA GLU A 18 -5.21 10.64 4.74
C GLU A 18 -6.66 10.15 4.77
N ASN A 19 -7.15 9.72 3.63
CA ASN A 19 -8.47 9.12 3.44
C ASN A 19 -8.28 7.83 2.68
N SER A 20 -9.05 6.80 3.01
CA SER A 20 -9.03 5.54 2.28
C SER A 20 -10.42 5.13 1.79
N ALA A 21 -10.42 4.29 0.76
CA ALA A 21 -11.62 3.61 0.29
C ALA A 21 -11.28 2.17 -0.11
N ILE A 22 -12.18 1.25 0.24
CA ILE A 22 -12.21 -0.11 -0.30
C ILE A 22 -13.16 -0.10 -1.50
N VAL A 23 -12.70 -0.62 -2.63
CA VAL A 23 -13.45 -0.65 -3.88
C VAL A 23 -13.48 -2.08 -4.42
N ASP A 24 -14.65 -2.56 -4.80
CA ASP A 24 -14.81 -3.88 -5.41
C ASP A 24 -14.40 -3.90 -6.89
N LYS A 25 -14.43 -5.08 -7.50
CA LYS A 25 -14.10 -5.27 -8.93
C LYS A 25 -15.02 -4.52 -9.89
N ASN A 26 -16.22 -4.14 -9.45
CA ASN A 26 -17.20 -3.41 -10.24
C ASN A 26 -17.06 -1.89 -10.07
N GLY A 27 -16.13 -1.43 -9.23
CA GLY A 27 -15.95 -0.02 -8.92
C GLY A 27 -16.85 0.51 -7.81
N ASN A 28 -17.58 -0.37 -7.09
CA ASN A 28 -18.42 0.04 -5.97
C ASN A 28 -17.56 0.33 -4.74
N ILE A 29 -17.88 1.40 -4.03
CA ILE A 29 -17.27 1.71 -2.73
C ILE A 29 -17.93 0.82 -1.68
N ILE A 30 -17.12 0.02 -1.00
CA ILE A 30 -17.54 -0.84 0.11
C ILE A 30 -17.37 -0.12 1.43
N GLU A 31 -16.28 0.64 1.58
CA GLU A 31 -15.95 1.37 2.79
C GLU A 31 -15.21 2.65 2.46
N ARG A 32 -15.40 3.70 3.28
CA ARG A 32 -14.59 4.92 3.27
C ARG A 32 -14.19 5.27 4.69
N ASN A 33 -12.92 5.60 4.88
CA ASN A 33 -12.39 6.03 6.17
C ASN A 33 -11.72 7.39 6.06
N LEU A 34 -11.98 8.21 7.06
CA LEU A 34 -11.25 9.43 7.33
C LEU A 34 -10.14 9.08 8.33
N GLY A 35 -8.94 9.46 8.01
CA GLY A 35 -7.79 9.24 8.87
C GLY A 35 -7.22 10.53 9.43
N GLU A 36 -6.01 10.42 9.92
CA GLU A 36 -5.20 11.51 10.44
C GLU A 36 -4.23 12.02 9.36
N ARG A 37 -3.41 13.00 9.71
CA ARG A 37 -2.46 13.64 8.79
C ARG A 37 -1.45 12.68 8.15
N LYS A 38 -1.15 11.56 8.80
CA LYS A 38 -0.13 10.57 8.37
C LYS A 38 -0.60 9.13 8.59
N ARG A 39 -1.89 8.90 8.75
CA ARG A 39 -2.41 7.59 9.06
C ARG A 39 -3.88 7.48 8.69
N VAL A 40 -4.20 6.45 7.92
CA VAL A 40 -5.56 5.99 7.69
C VAL A 40 -5.58 4.46 7.75
N GLY A 41 -6.65 3.90 8.26
CA GLY A 41 -6.89 2.45 8.26
C GLY A 41 -7.98 2.07 7.27
N TYR A 42 -8.20 0.78 7.14
CA TYR A 42 -9.33 0.17 6.45
C TYR A 42 -9.65 -1.19 7.09
N ASP A 43 -10.85 -1.69 6.92
CA ASP A 43 -11.20 -3.03 7.38
C ASP A 43 -10.51 -4.08 6.50
N ALA A 44 -9.55 -4.79 7.11
CA ALA A 44 -8.72 -5.77 6.40
C ALA A 44 -9.51 -6.98 5.91
N ILE A 45 -10.64 -7.30 6.56
CA ILE A 45 -11.50 -8.43 6.17
C ILE A 45 -12.34 -8.04 4.96
N LEU A 46 -12.95 -6.85 5.00
CA LEU A 46 -13.72 -6.31 3.87
C LEU A 46 -12.82 -6.10 2.65
N ALA A 47 -11.53 -5.82 2.85
CA ALA A 47 -10.58 -5.54 1.80
C ALA A 47 -10.06 -6.78 1.05
N ILE A 48 -10.25 -8.01 1.58
CA ILE A 48 -9.75 -9.24 0.94
C ILE A 48 -10.19 -9.32 -0.53
N GLY A 49 -9.22 -9.46 -1.44
CA GLY A 49 -9.45 -9.56 -2.89
C GLY A 49 -9.97 -8.29 -3.56
N LYS A 50 -9.96 -7.15 -2.86
CA LYS A 50 -10.44 -5.86 -3.38
C LYS A 50 -9.31 -4.87 -3.57
N THR A 51 -9.61 -3.75 -4.18
CA THR A 51 -8.70 -2.61 -4.31
C THR A 51 -8.87 -1.69 -3.10
N VAL A 52 -7.75 -1.33 -2.48
CA VAL A 52 -7.71 -0.24 -1.50
C VAL A 52 -6.98 0.94 -2.11
N THR A 53 -7.61 2.10 -2.07
CA THR A 53 -6.99 3.38 -2.45
C THR A 53 -6.95 4.34 -1.27
N HIS A 54 -5.88 5.12 -1.15
CA HIS A 54 -5.76 6.18 -0.16
C HIS A 54 -4.88 7.32 -0.69
N ASN A 55 -4.95 8.51 -0.06
CA ASN A 55 -4.09 9.62 -0.43
C ASN A 55 -2.92 9.76 0.54
N HIS A 56 -1.79 10.22 0.00
CA HIS A 56 -0.62 10.66 0.77
C HIS A 56 -0.40 12.17 0.60
N PRO A 57 -0.73 12.98 1.61
CA PRO A 57 -0.47 14.44 1.58
C PRO A 57 1.00 14.78 1.41
N SER A 58 1.90 13.91 1.86
CA SER A 58 3.36 14.05 1.74
C SER A 58 3.90 13.96 0.31
N GLY A 59 3.10 13.48 -0.64
CA GLY A 59 3.54 13.23 -2.01
C GLY A 59 4.36 11.94 -2.20
N ALA A 60 4.59 11.17 -1.15
CA ALA A 60 5.34 9.92 -1.21
C ALA A 60 4.48 8.77 -1.78
N SER A 61 5.14 7.74 -2.32
CA SER A 61 4.55 6.45 -2.69
C SER A 61 4.26 5.62 -1.43
N PHE A 62 3.94 4.34 -1.59
CA PHE A 62 3.62 3.41 -0.48
C PHE A 62 4.65 3.42 0.63
N SER A 63 4.21 3.51 1.87
CA SER A 63 5.02 3.15 3.03
C SER A 63 5.20 1.63 3.10
N GLN A 64 6.18 1.17 3.89
CA GLN A 64 6.31 -0.27 4.18
C GLN A 64 5.02 -0.83 4.82
N LYS A 65 4.36 -0.05 5.66
CA LYS A 65 3.11 -0.48 6.32
C LYS A 65 1.99 -0.70 5.31
N ASP A 66 1.86 0.17 4.30
CA ASP A 66 0.84 0.02 3.25
C ASP A 66 1.05 -1.28 2.49
N ILE A 67 2.29 -1.58 2.13
CA ILE A 67 2.64 -2.83 1.43
C ILE A 67 2.36 -4.04 2.32
N MET A 68 2.80 -4.01 3.59
CA MET A 68 2.54 -5.12 4.51
C MET A 68 1.05 -5.33 4.73
N GLY A 69 0.27 -4.27 4.86
CA GLY A 69 -1.19 -4.31 4.94
C GLY A 69 -1.83 -4.93 3.68
N ALA A 70 -1.38 -4.53 2.49
CA ALA A 70 -1.84 -5.09 1.23
C ALA A 70 -1.60 -6.60 1.13
N VAL A 71 -0.40 -7.04 1.52
CA VAL A 71 -0.01 -8.46 1.54
C VAL A 71 -0.86 -9.24 2.55
N GLN A 72 -1.01 -8.73 3.77
CA GLN A 72 -1.79 -9.38 4.83
C GLN A 72 -3.27 -9.51 4.48
N SER A 73 -3.84 -8.46 3.91
CA SER A 73 -5.26 -8.43 3.50
C SER A 73 -5.49 -9.09 2.13
N ASN A 74 -4.44 -9.65 1.51
CA ASN A 74 -4.54 -10.25 0.18
C ASN A 74 -5.31 -9.37 -0.82
N LEU A 75 -4.92 -8.09 -0.91
CA LEU A 75 -5.58 -7.15 -1.81
C LEU A 75 -5.39 -7.56 -3.28
N SER A 76 -6.35 -7.27 -4.14
CA SER A 76 -6.15 -7.34 -5.59
C SER A 76 -5.23 -6.22 -6.09
N GLU A 77 -5.29 -5.06 -5.42
CA GLU A 77 -4.48 -3.89 -5.74
C GLU A 77 -4.43 -2.94 -4.54
N ILE A 78 -3.26 -2.35 -4.28
CA ILE A 78 -3.16 -1.18 -3.41
C ILE A 78 -2.79 0.04 -4.26
N ARG A 79 -3.40 1.19 -3.95
CA ARG A 79 -3.21 2.44 -4.67
C ARG A 79 -2.96 3.59 -3.72
N VAL A 80 -2.04 4.48 -4.10
CA VAL A 80 -1.81 5.75 -3.41
C VAL A 80 -1.95 6.88 -4.42
N VAL A 81 -2.74 7.89 -4.06
CA VAL A 81 -2.87 9.11 -4.82
C VAL A 81 -2.20 10.28 -4.12
N THR A 82 -1.48 11.08 -4.89
CA THR A 82 -0.83 12.31 -4.44
C THR A 82 -1.23 13.45 -5.37
N LYS A 83 -0.88 14.69 -5.06
CA LYS A 83 -1.18 15.83 -5.94
C LYS A 83 -0.73 15.60 -7.39
N GLY A 84 0.42 14.97 -7.60
CA GLY A 84 1.03 14.83 -8.94
C GLY A 84 1.00 13.43 -9.53
N TYR A 85 0.72 12.41 -8.74
CA TYR A 85 0.86 11.03 -9.18
C TYR A 85 -0.18 10.10 -8.57
N THR A 86 -0.47 9.04 -9.31
CA THR A 86 -1.11 7.82 -8.79
C THR A 86 -0.08 6.70 -8.83
N TYR A 87 0.08 6.01 -7.72
CA TYR A 87 0.90 4.81 -7.59
C TYR A 87 -0.01 3.61 -7.43
N SER A 88 0.32 2.51 -8.08
CA SER A 88 -0.40 1.24 -7.96
C SER A 88 0.59 0.09 -7.76
N MET A 89 0.23 -0.87 -6.92
CA MET A 89 0.94 -2.13 -6.78
C MET A 89 -0.06 -3.28 -6.76
N LYS A 90 0.21 -4.29 -7.59
CA LYS A 90 -0.58 -5.51 -7.70
C LYS A 90 0.29 -6.73 -7.43
N PRO A 91 -0.31 -7.81 -6.90
CA PRO A 91 0.41 -9.07 -6.74
C PRO A 91 0.91 -9.63 -8.07
N GLY A 92 1.92 -10.46 -8.02
CA GLY A 92 2.47 -11.18 -9.17
C GLY A 92 1.65 -12.44 -9.52
N LYS A 93 2.21 -13.27 -10.39
CA LYS A 93 1.57 -14.54 -10.85
C LYS A 93 1.21 -15.47 -9.68
N ASN A 94 2.03 -15.47 -8.62
CA ASN A 94 1.84 -16.28 -7.42
C ASN A 94 1.17 -15.50 -6.28
N GLY A 95 0.31 -14.53 -6.60
CA GLY A 95 -0.26 -13.64 -5.61
C GLY A 95 0.82 -12.79 -4.95
N TRP A 96 0.62 -12.46 -3.68
CA TRP A 96 1.61 -11.75 -2.85
C TRP A 96 2.74 -12.67 -2.33
N GLY A 97 2.77 -13.94 -2.74
CA GLY A 97 3.76 -14.93 -2.28
C GLY A 97 3.57 -15.31 -0.81
N VAL A 98 2.40 -15.07 -0.26
CA VAL A 98 2.00 -15.43 1.11
C VAL A 98 0.74 -16.28 0.99
N ASP A 99 0.78 -17.47 1.59
CA ASP A 99 -0.43 -18.28 1.72
C ASP A 99 -1.33 -17.70 2.81
N ASN A 100 -2.40 -17.07 2.37
CA ASN A 100 -3.39 -16.46 3.26
C ASN A 100 -4.59 -17.39 3.52
N SER A 101 -4.57 -18.64 3.03
CA SER A 101 -5.68 -19.58 3.18
C SER A 101 -6.01 -19.90 4.65
N GLY A 102 -4.97 -19.95 5.50
CA GLY A 102 -5.13 -20.11 6.95
C GLY A 102 -5.35 -18.80 7.73
N GLN A 103 -5.17 -17.65 7.11
CA GLN A 103 -5.22 -16.37 7.81
C GLN A 103 -6.64 -15.79 7.96
N LYS A 104 -7.64 -16.29 7.24
CA LYS A 104 -9.02 -15.86 7.44
C LYS A 104 -9.45 -15.96 8.91
N GLY A 105 -9.07 -17.05 9.58
CA GLY A 105 -9.32 -17.21 11.01
C GLY A 105 -8.46 -16.31 11.89
N VAL A 106 -7.22 -16.06 11.51
CA VAL A 106 -6.27 -15.22 12.26
C VAL A 106 -6.61 -13.72 12.06
N LEU A 107 -7.00 -13.30 10.86
CA LEU A 107 -7.51 -11.95 10.63
C LEU A 107 -8.82 -11.69 11.35
N LEU A 108 -9.75 -12.66 11.35
CA LEU A 108 -11.01 -12.58 12.09
C LEU A 108 -10.81 -12.49 13.61
N ASN A 109 -9.83 -13.20 14.15
CA ASN A 109 -9.57 -13.25 15.60
C ASN A 109 -8.55 -12.21 16.07
N GLY A 110 -7.65 -11.74 15.21
CA GLY A 110 -6.50 -10.91 15.61
C GLY A 110 -6.70 -9.40 15.47
N LEU A 111 -7.61 -8.93 14.63
CA LEU A 111 -7.84 -7.48 14.45
C LEU A 111 -8.78 -6.87 15.51
N ARG A 112 -9.49 -7.68 16.27
CA ARG A 112 -10.40 -7.22 17.34
C ARG A 112 -9.86 -7.34 18.75
N PHE A 113 -8.71 -7.96 18.98
CA PHE A 113 -8.22 -8.21 20.33
C PHE A 113 -6.90 -7.49 20.66
N ASN A 114 -7.04 -6.39 21.41
CA ASN A 114 -6.08 -5.87 22.40
C ASN A 114 -4.63 -5.61 21.95
N GLY A 115 -4.37 -5.10 20.77
CA GLY A 115 -3.02 -4.62 20.45
C GLY A 115 -1.94 -5.71 20.40
N ALA A 116 -2.30 -6.98 20.49
CA ALA A 116 -1.39 -8.09 20.32
C ALA A 116 -0.85 -8.10 18.91
N ARG A 117 0.41 -7.71 18.73
CA ARG A 117 1.13 -7.86 17.47
C ARG A 117 1.22 -9.35 17.17
N LEU A 118 0.44 -9.81 16.19
CA LEU A 118 0.63 -11.15 15.64
C LEU A 118 2.09 -11.26 15.19
N LYS A 119 2.78 -12.31 15.62
CA LYS A 119 4.13 -12.61 15.12
C LYS A 119 4.00 -12.81 13.60
N PRO A 120 4.81 -12.11 12.79
CA PRO A 120 4.77 -12.29 11.33
C PRO A 120 5.00 -13.76 11.00
N THR A 121 4.19 -14.32 10.10
CA THR A 121 4.46 -15.66 9.55
C THR A 121 5.83 -15.66 8.87
N SER A 122 6.43 -16.84 8.67
CA SER A 122 7.70 -16.96 7.94
C SER A 122 7.63 -16.33 6.54
N GLN A 123 6.48 -16.40 5.91
CA GLN A 123 6.22 -15.78 4.60
C GLN A 123 6.19 -14.25 4.70
N MET A 124 5.52 -13.68 5.71
CA MET A 124 5.56 -12.23 5.96
C MET A 124 6.97 -11.74 6.29
N GLN A 125 7.75 -12.52 7.00
CA GLN A 125 9.17 -12.21 7.26
C GLN A 125 9.98 -12.17 5.95
N LYS A 126 9.68 -13.06 4.99
CA LYS A 126 10.30 -13.04 3.66
C LYS A 126 9.98 -11.74 2.91
N VAL A 127 8.73 -11.30 2.94
CA VAL A 127 8.31 -10.03 2.33
C VAL A 127 9.01 -8.84 3.01
N GLN A 128 9.07 -8.82 4.33
CA GLN A 128 9.78 -7.79 5.09
C GLN A 128 11.28 -7.75 4.77
N LYS A 129 11.94 -8.91 4.71
CA LYS A 129 13.36 -9.01 4.32
C LYS A 129 13.61 -8.49 2.92
N ALA A 130 12.73 -8.82 1.96
CA ALA A 130 12.84 -8.32 0.60
C ALA A 130 12.70 -6.78 0.54
N TYR A 131 11.78 -6.21 1.31
CA TYR A 131 11.62 -4.75 1.39
C TYR A 131 12.86 -4.08 2.03
N SER A 132 13.38 -4.64 3.11
CA SER A 132 14.59 -4.13 3.77
C SER A 132 15.81 -4.20 2.85
N ALA A 133 15.96 -5.27 2.07
CA ALA A 133 17.03 -5.42 1.09
C ALA A 133 16.92 -4.38 -0.03
N ALA A 134 15.71 -4.14 -0.54
CA ALA A 134 15.46 -3.09 -1.54
C ALA A 134 15.78 -1.70 -0.98
N SER A 135 15.41 -1.42 0.28
CA SER A 135 15.76 -0.17 0.97
C SER A 135 17.25 0.03 1.06
N ALA A 136 17.99 -0.96 1.55
CA ALA A 136 19.45 -0.90 1.69
C ALA A 136 20.14 -0.68 0.33
N LYS A 137 19.71 -1.37 -0.72
CA LYS A 137 20.22 -1.22 -2.08
C LYS A 137 20.03 0.19 -2.61
N VAL A 138 18.82 0.74 -2.46
CA VAL A 138 18.52 2.11 -2.90
C VAL A 138 19.31 3.12 -2.07
N GLU A 139 19.36 2.97 -0.75
CA GLU A 139 20.13 3.86 0.13
C GLU A 139 21.60 3.91 -0.24
N LYS A 140 22.20 2.76 -0.54
CA LYS A 140 23.59 2.69 -1.02
C LYS A 140 23.79 3.44 -2.34
N ALA A 141 22.85 3.29 -3.29
CA ALA A 141 22.93 3.92 -4.60
C ALA A 141 22.78 5.44 -4.56
N ILE A 142 22.09 5.95 -3.53
CA ILE A 142 21.77 7.38 -3.42
C ILE A 142 22.64 8.13 -2.40
N LYS A 143 23.56 7.44 -1.73
CA LYS A 143 24.49 8.01 -0.76
C LYS A 143 25.37 9.08 -1.43
N GLY A 144 25.18 10.34 -1.05
CA GLY A 144 25.91 11.48 -1.63
C GLY A 144 25.05 12.53 -2.33
N SER A 145 23.75 12.36 -2.41
CA SER A 145 22.85 13.35 -3.00
C SER A 145 22.43 14.44 -1.99
N SER A 146 22.39 15.69 -2.44
CA SER A 146 22.45 16.90 -1.60
C SER A 146 21.11 17.53 -1.18
N ASN A 147 19.94 16.91 -1.42
CA ASN A 147 18.65 17.54 -1.07
C ASN A 147 17.68 16.57 -0.35
N PRO A 148 17.57 16.65 1.01
CA PRO A 148 16.85 15.65 1.81
C PRO A 148 15.33 15.53 1.58
N SER A 149 14.58 16.63 1.43
CA SER A 149 13.12 16.58 1.42
C SER A 149 12.53 16.16 0.06
N ARG A 150 13.02 16.68 -1.04
CA ARG A 150 12.66 16.24 -2.40
C ARG A 150 13.09 14.80 -2.64
N TYR A 151 14.12 14.42 -1.97
CA TYR A 151 14.75 13.14 -2.02
C TYR A 151 13.95 12.02 -1.36
N GLN A 152 13.22 12.31 -0.29
CA GLN A 152 12.46 11.30 0.45
C GLN A 152 11.35 10.65 -0.38
N SER A 153 10.59 11.43 -1.14
CA SER A 153 9.53 10.87 -2.00
C SER A 153 10.11 10.07 -3.18
N ILE A 154 11.24 10.53 -3.72
CA ILE A 154 11.97 9.80 -4.79
C ILE A 154 12.56 8.51 -4.22
N LYS A 155 13.18 8.55 -3.05
CA LYS A 155 13.73 7.38 -2.36
C LYS A 155 12.66 6.30 -2.17
N VAL A 156 11.52 6.65 -1.59
CA VAL A 156 10.42 5.70 -1.34
C VAL A 156 9.91 5.11 -2.66
N HIS A 157 9.78 5.91 -3.71
CA HIS A 157 9.41 5.42 -5.04
C HIS A 157 10.42 4.39 -5.59
N LEU A 158 11.71 4.66 -5.48
CA LEU A 158 12.77 3.75 -5.94
C LEU A 158 12.81 2.46 -5.14
N ILE A 159 12.63 2.52 -3.83
CA ILE A 159 12.51 1.33 -2.96
C ILE A 159 11.34 0.47 -3.42
N ASN A 160 10.17 1.04 -3.62
CA ASN A 160 8.99 0.31 -4.04
C ASN A 160 9.14 -0.32 -5.42
N LYS A 161 9.82 0.37 -6.35
CA LYS A 161 10.15 -0.17 -7.67
C LYS A 161 11.10 -1.37 -7.59
N GLU A 162 12.16 -1.27 -6.80
CA GLU A 162 13.13 -2.36 -6.61
C GLU A 162 12.50 -3.55 -5.87
N PHE A 163 11.74 -3.28 -4.82
CA PHE A 163 11.00 -4.29 -4.07
C PHE A 163 10.01 -5.06 -4.96
N ALA A 164 9.18 -4.34 -5.73
CA ALA A 164 8.22 -4.96 -6.63
C ALA A 164 8.91 -5.84 -7.67
N LYS A 165 10.03 -5.39 -8.24
CA LYS A 165 10.86 -6.20 -9.16
C LYS A 165 11.33 -7.49 -8.49
N THR A 166 11.85 -7.40 -7.26
CA THR A 166 12.35 -8.56 -6.51
C THR A 166 11.25 -9.58 -6.21
N MET A 167 10.04 -9.11 -5.90
CA MET A 167 8.90 -9.95 -5.54
C MET A 167 8.07 -10.40 -6.76
N GLY A 168 8.36 -9.91 -7.95
CA GLY A 168 7.56 -10.17 -9.14
C GLY A 168 6.20 -9.48 -9.15
N TYR A 169 6.06 -8.38 -8.39
CA TYR A 169 4.83 -7.57 -8.35
C TYR A 169 4.80 -6.56 -9.49
N THR A 170 3.61 -6.15 -9.88
CA THR A 170 3.43 -5.04 -10.83
C THR A 170 3.37 -3.74 -10.06
N TYR A 171 4.29 -2.81 -10.34
CA TYR A 171 4.33 -1.48 -9.75
C TYR A 171 4.29 -0.42 -10.83
N THR A 172 3.36 0.53 -10.73
CA THR A 172 3.21 1.63 -11.68
C THR A 172 3.21 2.98 -10.97
N LYS A 173 3.67 4.01 -11.69
CA LYS A 173 3.60 5.42 -11.31
C LYS A 173 3.06 6.19 -12.52
N THR A 174 1.87 6.75 -12.39
CA THR A 174 1.19 7.52 -13.43
C THR A 174 1.10 8.98 -13.03
N LYS A 175 1.54 9.87 -13.91
CA LYS A 175 1.40 11.32 -13.70
C LYS A 175 -0.08 11.71 -13.86
N VAL A 176 -0.54 12.59 -13.01
CA VAL A 176 -1.88 13.19 -13.15
C VAL A 176 -1.77 14.31 -14.18
N THR A 177 -2.62 14.25 -15.17
CA THR A 177 -2.79 15.30 -16.19
C THR A 177 -3.84 16.29 -15.73
#